data_c8bcbdbd1472bb5c653653f6c279f33a
#
_entry.id   c8bcbdbd1472bb5c653653f6c279f33a
#
_cell.length_a   1.000
_cell.length_b   1.000
_cell.length_c   1.000
_cell.angle_alpha   90.00
_cell.angle_beta   90.00
_cell.angle_gamma   90.00
#
_symmetry.space_group_name_H-M   'P 1'
#
loop_
_entity.id
_entity.type
_entity.pdbx_description
1 polymer ?
#
loop_
_entity_poly.entity_id
_entity_poly.type
_entity_poly.pdbx_seq_one_letter_code
_entity_poly.pdbx_strand_id
1 'polypeptide(L)'
;MKNAMQLKAIMKKLAKENQISAQLVLQNYMLERFLERVSLSPYRDNYIIKGGFLISSMVGLNSRATMDMDATIKGYPVTQDAVQKMIEQILTVPVDDDITFTFKSIGEIREGDEYTGYRVALTADFPPMAVPLKLDITTGDKITPREIQYDYKLMLEDCHIQVMAYNLATILAEKLETVISRSDQNTRPRDYYDVYILTKLQAENIDFPALGAALMATASKRGSDSILQDYRAIVEAVRNSEIMRRQWDNYRKDFDYASTISFDEVCDAVASTMDTLITNNFFN
;
A
#
# COMPACT_ATOMS: atom_id res chain seq x y z
N MET A 1 1.90 13.82 -23.21
CA MET A 1 0.45 13.68 -23.59
C MET A 1 -0.06 15.01 -24.06
N LYS A 2 -0.89 15.10 -25.14
CA LYS A 2 -1.14 16.40 -25.79
C LYS A 2 -2.23 17.29 -25.16
N ASN A 3 -3.18 16.74 -24.38
CA ASN A 3 -4.22 17.54 -23.70
C ASN A 3 -5.09 16.70 -22.73
N ALA A 4 -5.83 17.40 -21.85
CA ALA A 4 -6.71 16.83 -20.84
C ALA A 4 -7.85 15.94 -21.40
N MET A 5 -8.33 16.24 -22.61
CA MET A 5 -9.41 15.44 -23.23
C MET A 5 -8.88 14.05 -23.61
N GLN A 6 -7.68 13.99 -24.18
CA GLN A 6 -7.03 12.71 -24.50
C GLN A 6 -6.75 11.89 -23.23
N LEU A 7 -6.23 12.52 -22.18
CA LEU A 7 -5.99 11.86 -20.90
C LEU A 7 -7.30 11.29 -20.34
N LYS A 8 -8.38 12.08 -20.30
CA LYS A 8 -9.70 11.60 -19.86
C LYS A 8 -10.22 10.42 -20.68
N ALA A 9 -10.00 10.43 -22.00
CA ALA A 9 -10.42 9.33 -22.86
C ALA A 9 -9.62 8.04 -22.56
N ILE A 10 -8.31 8.15 -22.35
CA ILE A 10 -7.44 7.02 -21.97
C ILE A 10 -7.85 6.49 -20.59
N MET A 11 -8.05 7.37 -19.59
CA MET A 11 -8.47 6.96 -18.24
C MET A 11 -9.82 6.23 -18.28
N LYS A 12 -10.79 6.69 -19.09
CA LYS A 12 -12.07 5.99 -19.27
C LYS A 12 -11.90 4.61 -19.93
N LYS A 13 -11.01 4.49 -20.91
CA LYS A 13 -10.72 3.21 -21.56
C LYS A 13 -10.11 2.23 -20.55
N LEU A 14 -9.04 2.63 -19.84
CA LEU A 14 -8.40 1.81 -18.81
C LEU A 14 -9.36 1.44 -17.68
N ALA A 15 -10.21 2.37 -17.26
CA ALA A 15 -11.23 2.12 -16.24
C ALA A 15 -12.19 0.98 -16.67
N LYS A 16 -12.64 1.00 -17.94
CA LYS A 16 -13.47 -0.06 -18.48
C LYS A 16 -12.74 -1.40 -18.56
N GLU A 17 -11.49 -1.39 -19.00
CA GLU A 17 -10.64 -2.60 -19.12
C GLU A 17 -10.36 -3.24 -17.76
N ASN A 18 -10.14 -2.42 -16.72
CA ASN A 18 -9.84 -2.86 -15.35
C ASN A 18 -11.07 -2.97 -14.44
N GLN A 19 -12.29 -2.67 -14.93
CA GLN A 19 -13.55 -2.72 -14.17
C GLN A 19 -13.51 -1.87 -12.88
N ILE A 20 -12.89 -0.69 -12.97
CA ILE A 20 -12.78 0.29 -11.88
C ILE A 20 -13.22 1.67 -12.34
N SER A 21 -13.40 2.62 -11.41
CA SER A 21 -13.80 3.98 -11.76
C SER A 21 -12.69 4.74 -12.49
N ALA A 22 -13.06 5.58 -13.46
CA ALA A 22 -12.12 6.43 -14.19
C ALA A 22 -11.39 7.44 -13.26
N GLN A 23 -12.04 7.84 -12.16
CA GLN A 23 -11.43 8.69 -11.15
C GLN A 23 -10.29 7.96 -10.44
N LEU A 24 -10.49 6.68 -10.10
CA LEU A 24 -9.48 5.87 -9.43
C LEU A 24 -8.26 5.65 -10.33
N VAL A 25 -8.46 5.38 -11.63
CA VAL A 25 -7.36 5.28 -12.61
C VAL A 25 -6.61 6.59 -12.72
N LEU A 26 -7.34 7.71 -12.83
CA LEU A 26 -6.73 9.04 -12.91
C LEU A 26 -5.92 9.38 -11.67
N GLN A 27 -6.43 9.04 -10.49
CA GLN A 27 -5.73 9.29 -9.23
C GLN A 27 -4.45 8.47 -9.13
N ASN A 28 -4.49 7.18 -9.50
CA ASN A 28 -3.29 6.34 -9.55
C ASN A 28 -2.27 6.86 -10.57
N TYR A 29 -2.72 7.31 -11.73
CA TYR A 29 -1.85 7.96 -12.72
C TYR A 29 -1.15 9.21 -12.17
N MET A 30 -1.88 10.08 -11.46
CA MET A 30 -1.29 11.27 -10.86
C MET A 30 -0.32 10.94 -9.71
N LEU A 31 -0.61 9.90 -8.92
CA LEU A 31 0.33 9.38 -7.91
C LEU A 31 1.59 8.81 -8.56
N GLU A 32 1.46 8.12 -9.68
CA GLU A 32 2.59 7.63 -10.47
C GLU A 32 3.48 8.78 -10.98
N ARG A 33 2.87 9.87 -11.49
CA ARG A 33 3.63 11.07 -11.92
C ARG A 33 4.38 11.74 -10.77
N PHE A 34 3.80 11.72 -9.57
CA PHE A 34 4.52 12.13 -8.36
C PHE A 34 5.69 11.18 -8.05
N LEU A 35 5.45 9.86 -8.12
CA LEU A 35 6.48 8.86 -7.86
C LEU A 35 7.66 8.94 -8.86
N GLU A 36 7.40 9.30 -10.11
CA GLU A 36 8.46 9.55 -11.08
C GLU A 36 9.34 10.74 -10.66
N ARG A 37 8.76 11.81 -10.12
CA ARG A 37 9.54 12.91 -9.54
C ARG A 37 10.37 12.46 -8.33
N VAL A 38 9.83 11.59 -7.50
CA VAL A 38 10.59 10.97 -6.40
C VAL A 38 11.80 10.22 -6.95
N SER A 39 11.63 9.40 -8.00
CA SER A 39 12.71 8.59 -8.58
C SER A 39 13.87 9.40 -9.17
N LEU A 40 13.58 10.63 -9.60
CA LEU A 40 14.55 11.58 -10.16
C LEU A 40 15.09 12.57 -9.12
N SER A 41 14.54 12.57 -7.91
CA SER A 41 14.92 13.50 -6.84
C SER A 41 16.13 13.01 -6.04
N PRO A 42 16.79 13.92 -5.28
CA PRO A 42 17.82 13.50 -4.31
C PRO A 42 17.28 12.60 -3.19
N TYR A 43 15.97 12.49 -3.05
CA TYR A 43 15.30 11.73 -1.99
C TYR A 43 14.88 10.33 -2.41
N ARG A 44 15.23 9.88 -3.61
CA ARG A 44 14.89 8.55 -4.14
C ARG A 44 15.19 7.42 -3.14
N ASP A 45 16.35 7.46 -2.53
CA ASP A 45 16.81 6.39 -1.64
C ASP A 45 16.27 6.53 -0.20
N ASN A 46 15.65 7.67 0.12
CA ASN A 46 15.02 7.91 1.42
C ASN A 46 13.50 7.65 1.41
N TYR A 47 12.83 7.79 0.24
CA TYR A 47 11.40 7.67 0.09
C TYR A 47 11.03 6.24 -0.31
N ILE A 48 10.54 5.45 0.64
CA ILE A 48 10.32 4.01 0.47
C ILE A 48 8.81 3.78 0.38
N ILE A 49 8.30 3.42 -0.80
CA ILE A 49 6.87 3.16 -1.00
C ILE A 49 6.44 1.86 -0.34
N LYS A 50 5.19 1.86 0.17
CA LYS A 50 4.56 0.73 0.84
C LYS A 50 3.05 0.71 0.63
N GLY A 51 2.35 -0.14 1.36
CA GLY A 51 0.89 -0.12 1.45
C GLY A 51 0.17 -0.44 0.14
N GLY A 52 -1.04 0.09 0.01
CA GLY A 52 -1.95 -0.23 -1.09
C GLY A 52 -1.44 0.14 -2.48
N PHE A 53 -0.68 1.23 -2.60
CA PHE A 53 -0.14 1.67 -3.87
C PHE A 53 0.92 0.70 -4.42
N LEU A 54 1.82 0.24 -3.55
CA LEU A 54 2.81 -0.76 -3.90
C LEU A 54 2.16 -2.12 -4.22
N ILE A 55 1.18 -2.56 -3.42
CA ILE A 55 0.44 -3.81 -3.69
C ILE A 55 -0.24 -3.73 -5.06
N SER A 56 -0.89 -2.61 -5.37
CA SER A 56 -1.54 -2.38 -6.67
C SER A 56 -0.57 -2.52 -7.85
N SER A 57 0.67 -2.04 -7.72
CA SER A 57 1.69 -2.19 -8.77
C SER A 57 2.17 -3.64 -8.94
N MET A 58 2.12 -4.45 -7.88
CA MET A 58 2.53 -5.86 -7.90
C MET A 58 1.47 -6.79 -8.51
N VAL A 59 0.18 -6.50 -8.26
CA VAL A 59 -0.92 -7.40 -8.64
C VAL A 59 -1.82 -6.85 -9.75
N GLY A 60 -1.62 -5.59 -10.13
CA GLY A 60 -2.40 -4.88 -11.15
C GLY A 60 -3.61 -4.13 -10.57
N LEU A 61 -3.96 -3.00 -11.21
CA LEU A 61 -5.09 -2.13 -10.80
C LEU A 61 -6.45 -2.85 -10.83
N ASN A 62 -6.61 -3.81 -11.72
CA ASN A 62 -7.81 -4.64 -11.81
C ASN A 62 -7.97 -5.62 -10.63
N SER A 63 -6.91 -5.89 -9.91
CA SER A 63 -6.91 -6.77 -8.76
C SER A 63 -6.83 -6.02 -7.43
N ARG A 64 -6.27 -4.82 -7.43
CA ARG A 64 -6.15 -3.99 -6.21
C ARG A 64 -5.98 -2.53 -6.58
N ALA A 65 -6.90 -1.69 -6.17
CA ALA A 65 -6.81 -0.27 -6.41
C ALA A 65 -6.76 0.53 -5.09
N THR A 66 -6.13 1.69 -5.11
CA THR A 66 -6.00 2.60 -3.97
C THR A 66 -6.14 4.04 -4.40
N MET A 67 -6.45 4.92 -3.47
CA MET A 67 -6.56 6.36 -3.70
C MET A 67 -5.43 7.16 -3.03
N ASP A 68 -4.64 6.51 -2.19
CA ASP A 68 -3.60 7.13 -1.38
C ASP A 68 -2.26 6.43 -1.65
N MET A 69 -1.16 7.14 -1.47
CA MET A 69 0.19 6.58 -1.48
C MET A 69 0.73 6.58 -0.05
N ASP A 70 1.13 5.41 0.41
CA ASP A 70 1.83 5.23 1.69
C ASP A 70 3.34 5.15 1.44
N ALA A 71 4.13 5.81 2.27
CA ALA A 71 5.58 5.70 2.25
C ALA A 71 6.17 5.76 3.66
N THR A 72 7.36 5.21 3.83
CA THR A 72 8.19 5.45 5.01
C THR A 72 9.47 6.17 4.62
N ILE A 73 9.91 7.11 5.47
CA ILE A 73 11.15 7.83 5.26
C ILE A 73 12.26 7.20 6.11
N LYS A 74 13.39 6.91 5.47
CA LYS A 74 14.57 6.35 6.10
C LYS A 74 15.80 7.19 5.80
N GLY A 75 16.64 7.41 6.84
CA GLY A 75 17.88 8.17 6.67
C GLY A 75 17.70 9.68 6.44
N TYR A 76 16.52 10.22 6.76
CA TYR A 76 16.22 11.64 6.68
C TYR A 76 15.34 12.05 7.87
N PRO A 77 15.45 13.30 8.39
CA PRO A 77 14.63 13.75 9.50
C PRO A 77 13.13 13.73 9.18
N VAL A 78 12.31 13.23 10.12
CA VAL A 78 10.85 13.20 9.96
C VAL A 78 10.21 14.13 10.99
N THR A 79 10.43 15.42 10.76
CA THR A 79 9.66 16.51 11.36
C THR A 79 8.74 17.09 10.32
N GLN A 80 7.69 17.79 10.74
CA GLN A 80 6.75 18.43 9.80
C GLN A 80 7.46 19.30 8.77
N ASP A 81 8.38 20.18 9.22
CA ASP A 81 9.13 21.08 8.36
C ASP A 81 10.06 20.34 7.39
N ALA A 82 10.72 19.27 7.87
CA ALA A 82 11.63 18.49 7.03
C ALA A 82 10.85 17.71 5.95
N VAL A 83 9.71 17.11 6.31
CA VAL A 83 8.85 16.40 5.36
C VAL A 83 8.25 17.37 4.36
N GLN A 84 7.74 18.53 4.80
CA GLN A 84 7.23 19.56 3.89
C GLN A 84 8.29 20.00 2.89
N LYS A 85 9.50 20.34 3.35
CA LYS A 85 10.62 20.76 2.50
C LYS A 85 11.01 19.67 1.50
N MET A 86 11.08 18.41 1.93
CA MET A 86 11.34 17.28 1.04
C MET A 86 10.30 17.21 -0.08
N ILE A 87 9.01 17.24 0.28
CA ILE A 87 7.92 17.15 -0.69
C ILE A 87 7.98 18.35 -1.65
N GLU A 88 8.09 19.58 -1.15
CA GLU A 88 8.17 20.76 -1.99
C GLU A 88 9.33 20.67 -3.00
N GLN A 89 10.49 20.15 -2.59
CA GLN A 89 11.62 19.94 -3.51
C GLN A 89 11.33 18.84 -4.54
N ILE A 90 10.68 17.75 -4.17
CA ILE A 90 10.25 16.70 -5.10
C ILE A 90 9.31 17.28 -6.16
N LEU A 91 8.35 18.15 -5.76
CA LEU A 91 7.40 18.76 -6.70
C LEU A 91 8.07 19.64 -7.76
N THR A 92 9.27 20.16 -7.52
CA THR A 92 10.03 20.98 -8.47
C THR A 92 10.85 20.18 -9.48
N VAL A 93 10.96 18.85 -9.32
CA VAL A 93 11.70 17.98 -10.25
C VAL A 93 11.02 18.02 -11.63
N PRO A 94 11.72 18.39 -12.69
CA PRO A 94 11.14 18.50 -14.02
C PRO A 94 10.87 17.10 -14.60
N VAL A 95 9.66 16.89 -15.09
CA VAL A 95 9.24 15.72 -15.89
C VAL A 95 8.45 16.25 -17.08
N ASP A 96 8.65 15.67 -18.25
CA ASP A 96 7.96 16.07 -19.50
C ASP A 96 6.55 15.45 -19.58
N ASP A 97 5.67 15.87 -18.66
CA ASP A 97 4.30 15.32 -18.54
C ASP A 97 3.20 16.39 -18.51
N ASP A 98 3.55 17.68 -18.62
CA ASP A 98 2.64 18.85 -18.53
C ASP A 98 1.82 18.88 -17.20
N ILE A 99 2.23 18.12 -16.17
CA ILE A 99 1.57 18.09 -14.87
C ILE A 99 2.36 18.95 -13.88
N THR A 100 1.65 19.81 -13.19
CA THR A 100 2.19 20.58 -12.07
C THR A 100 1.58 20.12 -10.76
N PHE A 101 2.36 20.13 -9.69
CA PHE A 101 1.88 19.76 -8.36
C PHE A 101 1.90 20.98 -7.45
N THR A 102 0.83 21.12 -6.66
CA THR A 102 0.70 22.16 -5.65
C THR A 102 0.61 21.52 -4.28
N PHE A 103 1.51 21.90 -3.37
CA PHE A 103 1.41 21.57 -1.95
C PHE A 103 0.21 22.30 -1.33
N LYS A 104 -0.63 21.62 -0.56
CA LYS A 104 -1.83 22.17 0.08
C LYS A 104 -1.71 22.23 1.60
N SER A 105 -1.38 21.11 2.22
CA SER A 105 -1.26 21.03 3.67
C SER A 105 -0.46 19.81 4.09
N ILE A 106 0.03 19.86 5.34
CA ILE A 106 0.60 18.74 6.06
C ILE A 106 0.02 18.73 7.48
N GLY A 107 -0.30 17.55 7.98
CA GLY A 107 -0.79 17.37 9.34
C GLY A 107 -0.37 16.02 9.89
N GLU A 108 -0.30 15.90 11.20
CA GLU A 108 0.05 14.64 11.86
C GLU A 108 -1.03 13.58 11.68
N ILE A 109 -0.60 12.32 11.51
CA ILE A 109 -1.44 11.14 11.54
C ILE A 109 -1.17 10.44 12.86
N ARG A 110 -2.21 10.14 13.65
CA ARG A 110 -2.10 9.46 14.94
C ARG A 110 -1.32 10.26 16.00
N GLU A 111 -2.00 11.22 16.57
CA GLU A 111 -1.51 11.87 17.80
C GLU A 111 -1.33 10.80 18.89
N GLY A 112 -0.10 10.69 19.41
CA GLY A 112 0.22 9.83 20.57
C GLY A 112 0.93 8.51 20.27
N ASP A 113 1.20 8.14 19.02
CA ASP A 113 2.07 7.00 18.68
C ASP A 113 3.56 7.36 18.91
N GLU A 114 4.40 6.38 19.26
CA GLU A 114 5.84 6.53 19.47
C GLU A 114 6.57 7.14 18.26
N TYR A 115 6.01 6.96 17.06
CA TYR A 115 6.53 7.48 15.80
C TYR A 115 5.47 8.29 15.07
N THR A 116 5.70 9.58 14.92
CA THR A 116 4.82 10.50 14.23
C THR A 116 4.76 10.20 12.73
N GLY A 117 3.55 10.11 12.19
CA GLY A 117 3.31 10.09 10.74
C GLY A 117 2.70 11.42 10.30
N TYR A 118 2.89 11.75 9.01
CA TYR A 118 2.34 12.96 8.41
C TYR A 118 1.49 12.64 7.20
N ARG A 119 0.29 13.23 7.15
CA ARG A 119 -0.53 13.25 5.94
C ARG A 119 -0.27 14.53 5.17
N VAL A 120 0.20 14.39 3.95
CA VAL A 120 0.42 15.48 3.00
C VAL A 120 -0.71 15.50 1.99
N ALA A 121 -1.35 16.65 1.81
CA ALA A 121 -2.32 16.89 0.76
C ALA A 121 -1.67 17.68 -0.37
N LEU A 122 -1.82 17.18 -1.59
CA LEU A 122 -1.36 17.81 -2.82
C LEU A 122 -2.52 17.99 -3.79
N THR A 123 -2.33 18.85 -4.78
CA THR A 123 -3.15 18.85 -5.99
C THR A 123 -2.23 18.64 -7.20
N ALA A 124 -2.59 17.68 -8.05
CA ALA A 124 -1.98 17.50 -9.37
C ALA A 124 -2.84 18.24 -10.40
N ASP A 125 -2.27 19.25 -11.04
CA ASP A 125 -2.92 20.11 -12.00
C ASP A 125 -2.49 19.76 -13.42
N PHE A 126 -3.45 19.39 -14.25
CA PHE A 126 -3.34 19.23 -15.71
C PHE A 126 -4.53 19.93 -16.35
N PRO A 127 -4.43 21.21 -16.64
CA PRO A 127 -5.58 22.06 -16.96
C PRO A 127 -6.48 21.52 -18.08
N PRO A 128 -7.82 21.54 -17.91
CA PRO A 128 -8.58 22.11 -16.79
C PRO A 128 -8.83 21.13 -15.63
N MET A 129 -8.09 20.05 -15.49
CA MET A 129 -8.24 19.07 -14.41
C MET A 129 -7.35 19.45 -13.22
N ALA A 130 -7.91 19.28 -12.02
CA ALA A 130 -7.19 19.36 -10.75
C ALA A 130 -7.56 18.13 -9.92
N VAL A 131 -6.59 17.31 -9.58
CA VAL A 131 -6.79 16.01 -8.89
C VAL A 131 -6.18 16.09 -7.50
N PRO A 132 -6.98 15.98 -6.43
CA PRO A 132 -6.46 15.95 -5.07
C PRO A 132 -5.76 14.63 -4.80
N LEU A 133 -4.57 14.69 -4.19
CA LEU A 133 -3.77 13.53 -3.80
C LEU A 133 -3.48 13.57 -2.31
N LYS A 134 -3.31 12.37 -1.72
CA LYS A 134 -2.91 12.20 -0.34
C LYS A 134 -1.69 11.28 -0.27
N LEU A 135 -0.70 11.70 0.50
CA LEU A 135 0.49 10.93 0.82
C LEU A 135 0.52 10.73 2.32
N ASP A 136 0.56 9.48 2.77
CA ASP A 136 0.74 9.13 4.19
C ASP A 136 2.19 8.72 4.41
N ILE A 137 2.94 9.56 5.13
CA ILE A 137 4.38 9.43 5.33
C ILE A 137 4.65 9.07 6.78
N THR A 138 5.30 7.93 6.99
CA THR A 138 5.69 7.43 8.32
C THR A 138 7.21 7.37 8.47
N THR A 139 7.66 7.03 9.65
CA THR A 139 9.08 6.75 9.95
C THR A 139 9.19 5.63 10.97
N GLY A 140 10.41 5.13 11.14
CA GLY A 140 10.71 4.12 12.17
C GLY A 140 10.16 2.73 11.83
N ASP A 141 9.58 2.50 10.66
CA ASP A 141 9.07 1.19 10.26
C ASP A 141 10.20 0.15 10.19
N LYS A 142 9.90 -1.07 10.62
CA LYS A 142 10.82 -2.19 10.54
C LYS A 142 10.68 -2.87 9.19
N ILE A 143 11.68 -2.77 8.33
CA ILE A 143 11.71 -3.43 7.03
C ILE A 143 12.69 -4.61 7.13
N THR A 144 12.21 -5.83 6.95
CA THR A 144 13.00 -7.05 7.15
C THR A 144 13.02 -7.89 5.86
N PRO A 145 14.20 -8.28 5.37
CA PRO A 145 15.52 -7.92 5.86
C PRO A 145 15.91 -6.46 5.59
N ARG A 146 15.41 -5.85 4.51
CA ARG A 146 15.61 -4.45 4.12
C ARG A 146 14.70 -4.08 2.96
N GLU A 147 14.57 -2.78 2.69
CA GLU A 147 13.96 -2.25 1.49
C GLU A 147 14.65 -2.76 0.21
N ILE A 148 13.89 -2.78 -0.87
CA ILE A 148 14.37 -3.22 -2.18
C ILE A 148 14.33 -2.08 -3.20
N GLN A 149 15.21 -2.14 -4.18
CA GLN A 149 15.07 -1.36 -5.40
C GLN A 149 13.98 -2.05 -6.26
N TYR A 150 12.92 -1.32 -6.56
CA TYR A 150 11.74 -1.85 -7.23
C TYR A 150 11.57 -1.21 -8.61
N ASP A 151 11.41 -2.06 -9.62
CA ASP A 151 11.12 -1.68 -11.00
C ASP A 151 9.63 -1.37 -11.14
N TYR A 152 9.25 -0.11 -10.92
CA TYR A 152 7.87 0.32 -11.07
C TYR A 152 7.54 0.57 -12.54
N LYS A 153 6.62 -0.21 -13.11
CA LYS A 153 6.16 -0.05 -14.49
C LYS A 153 5.19 1.13 -14.60
N LEU A 154 5.47 2.05 -15.51
CA LEU A 154 4.59 3.19 -15.76
C LEU A 154 3.31 2.76 -16.51
N MET A 155 2.19 3.39 -16.16
CA MET A 155 0.85 3.00 -16.62
C MET A 155 0.65 3.22 -18.12
N LEU A 156 1.14 4.34 -18.65
CA LEU A 156 0.91 4.77 -20.03
C LEU A 156 2.14 4.67 -20.93
N GLU A 157 3.27 4.28 -20.38
CA GLU A 157 4.55 4.25 -21.06
C GLU A 157 5.16 2.84 -20.94
N ASP A 158 5.83 2.39 -21.98
CA ASP A 158 6.51 1.10 -21.93
C ASP A 158 7.92 1.24 -21.33
N CYS A 159 7.96 1.80 -20.13
CA CYS A 159 9.18 2.00 -19.37
C CYS A 159 8.96 1.77 -17.88
N HIS A 160 10.06 1.68 -17.14
CA HIS A 160 10.08 1.48 -15.70
C HIS A 160 10.90 2.59 -15.04
N ILE A 161 10.50 2.96 -13.84
CA ILE A 161 11.28 3.84 -12.95
C ILE A 161 11.80 3.05 -11.76
N GLN A 162 12.98 3.40 -11.27
CA GLN A 162 13.58 2.77 -10.10
C GLN A 162 13.21 3.54 -8.84
N VAL A 163 12.56 2.88 -7.90
CA VAL A 163 12.16 3.45 -6.63
C VAL A 163 12.51 2.50 -5.49
N MET A 164 12.64 3.03 -4.27
CA MET A 164 12.76 2.18 -3.10
C MET A 164 11.38 1.74 -2.61
N ALA A 165 11.25 0.47 -2.26
CA ALA A 165 9.99 -0.12 -1.84
C ALA A 165 10.17 -1.14 -0.72
N TYR A 166 9.08 -1.44 -0.02
CA TYR A 166 9.03 -2.63 0.84
C TYR A 166 9.21 -3.89 0.01
N ASN A 167 9.90 -4.87 0.57
CA ASN A 167 9.89 -6.23 0.04
C ASN A 167 8.56 -6.94 0.36
N LEU A 168 8.23 -7.98 -0.40
CA LEU A 168 6.97 -8.71 -0.26
C LEU A 168 6.79 -9.32 1.14
N ALA A 169 7.86 -9.81 1.76
CA ALA A 169 7.83 -10.37 3.11
C ALA A 169 7.40 -9.33 4.15
N THR A 170 7.94 -8.11 4.09
CA THR A 170 7.52 -7.02 5.01
C THR A 170 6.07 -6.61 4.78
N ILE A 171 5.61 -6.52 3.52
CA ILE A 171 4.21 -6.19 3.21
C ILE A 171 3.27 -7.24 3.83
N LEU A 172 3.50 -8.52 3.56
CA LEU A 172 2.70 -9.61 4.10
C LEU A 172 2.75 -9.66 5.63
N ALA A 173 3.93 -9.47 6.22
CA ALA A 173 4.11 -9.45 7.67
C ALA A 173 3.26 -8.37 8.35
N GLU A 174 3.27 -7.13 7.83
CA GLU A 174 2.43 -6.06 8.39
C GLU A 174 0.95 -6.37 8.27
N LYS A 175 0.52 -7.00 7.16
CA LYS A 175 -0.88 -7.39 6.96
C LYS A 175 -1.31 -8.52 7.89
N LEU A 176 -0.52 -9.58 7.99
CA LEU A 176 -0.77 -10.72 8.89
C LEU A 176 -0.81 -10.27 10.35
N GLU A 177 0.18 -9.49 10.77
CA GLU A 177 0.21 -8.96 12.14
C GLU A 177 -1.05 -8.12 12.42
N THR A 178 -1.42 -7.19 11.52
CA THR A 178 -2.59 -6.33 11.69
C THR A 178 -3.90 -7.13 11.76
N VAL A 179 -4.05 -8.17 10.93
CA VAL A 179 -5.22 -9.04 10.92
C VAL A 179 -5.35 -9.81 12.24
N ILE A 180 -4.24 -10.36 12.72
CA ILE A 180 -4.23 -11.19 13.93
C ILE A 180 -4.34 -10.32 15.19
N SER A 181 -3.55 -9.25 15.29
CA SER A 181 -3.53 -8.42 16.50
C SER A 181 -4.84 -7.67 16.75
N ARG A 182 -5.56 -7.29 15.68
CA ARG A 182 -6.85 -6.58 15.79
C ARG A 182 -8.05 -7.50 15.91
N SER A 183 -7.90 -8.76 15.53
CA SER A 183 -8.96 -9.75 15.61
C SER A 183 -10.28 -9.25 15.00
N ASP A 184 -11.42 -9.49 15.66
CA ASP A 184 -12.76 -9.06 15.25
C ASP A 184 -13.03 -7.54 15.40
N GLN A 185 -12.10 -6.80 16.00
CA GLN A 185 -12.12 -5.34 16.05
C GLN A 185 -11.47 -4.69 14.81
N ASN A 186 -10.99 -5.49 13.86
CA ASN A 186 -10.41 -4.99 12.63
C ASN A 186 -11.48 -4.37 11.73
N THR A 187 -11.46 -3.05 11.59
CA THR A 187 -12.37 -2.32 10.68
C THR A 187 -11.87 -2.25 9.24
N ARG A 188 -10.83 -3.00 8.88
CA ARG A 188 -10.15 -2.93 7.59
C ARG A 188 -10.23 -4.26 6.83
N PRO A 189 -11.34 -4.60 6.18
CA PRO A 189 -11.48 -5.85 5.42
C PRO A 189 -10.44 -5.98 4.29
N ARG A 190 -9.92 -4.85 3.80
CA ARG A 190 -8.86 -4.83 2.79
C ARG A 190 -7.56 -5.49 3.24
N ASP A 191 -7.26 -5.57 4.54
CA ASP A 191 -6.03 -6.24 5.00
C ASP A 191 -6.11 -7.76 4.79
N TYR A 192 -7.30 -8.36 4.97
CA TYR A 192 -7.57 -9.75 4.61
C TYR A 192 -7.49 -9.99 3.11
N TYR A 193 -8.06 -9.06 2.33
CA TYR A 193 -7.97 -9.10 0.88
C TYR A 193 -6.52 -9.00 0.40
N ASP A 194 -5.72 -8.10 0.99
CA ASP A 194 -4.32 -7.91 0.61
C ASP A 194 -3.50 -9.20 0.86
N VAL A 195 -3.72 -9.92 1.97
CA VAL A 195 -3.11 -11.25 2.19
C VAL A 195 -3.54 -12.23 1.12
N TYR A 196 -4.85 -12.36 0.87
CA TYR A 196 -5.40 -13.27 -0.13
C TYR A 196 -4.82 -13.03 -1.53
N ILE A 197 -4.84 -11.78 -2.01
CA ILE A 197 -4.43 -11.49 -3.38
C ILE A 197 -2.92 -11.63 -3.58
N LEU A 198 -2.13 -11.27 -2.56
CA LEU A 198 -0.67 -11.43 -2.61
C LEU A 198 -0.29 -12.91 -2.57
N THR A 199 -0.88 -13.70 -1.70
CA THR A 199 -0.61 -15.14 -1.63
C THR A 199 -1.08 -15.90 -2.87
N LYS A 200 -2.08 -15.37 -3.57
CA LYS A 200 -2.59 -15.96 -4.82
C LYS A 200 -1.75 -15.58 -6.04
N LEU A 201 -1.40 -14.30 -6.20
CA LEU A 201 -0.77 -13.80 -7.42
C LEU A 201 0.77 -13.69 -7.31
N GLN A 202 1.30 -13.71 -6.09
CA GLN A 202 2.74 -13.63 -5.83
C GLN A 202 3.28 -14.89 -5.12
N ALA A 203 2.54 -16.01 -5.16
CA ALA A 203 2.87 -17.24 -4.44
C ALA A 203 4.32 -17.71 -4.65
N GLU A 204 4.80 -17.66 -5.90
CA GLU A 204 6.15 -18.10 -6.29
C GLU A 204 7.25 -17.14 -5.79
N ASN A 205 6.87 -15.91 -5.44
CA ASN A 205 7.79 -14.86 -4.98
C ASN A 205 7.84 -14.74 -3.45
N ILE A 206 7.06 -15.54 -2.72
CA ILE A 206 7.05 -15.52 -1.25
C ILE A 206 8.23 -16.30 -0.70
N ASP A 207 9.18 -15.59 -0.10
CA ASP A 207 10.24 -16.17 0.72
C ASP A 207 9.70 -16.35 2.15
N PHE A 208 9.25 -17.56 2.49
CA PHE A 208 8.66 -17.86 3.80
C PHE A 208 9.62 -17.67 4.98
N PRO A 209 10.91 -18.06 4.91
CA PRO A 209 11.89 -17.70 5.92
C PRO A 209 11.97 -16.18 6.17
N ALA A 210 12.06 -15.38 5.11
CA ALA A 210 12.06 -13.91 5.22
C ALA A 210 10.74 -13.38 5.76
N LEU A 211 9.60 -13.97 5.38
CA LEU A 211 8.27 -13.61 5.89
C LEU A 211 8.16 -13.90 7.39
N GLY A 212 8.63 -15.05 7.87
CA GLY A 212 8.65 -15.37 9.30
C GLY A 212 9.48 -14.37 10.09
N ALA A 213 10.71 -14.08 9.64
CA ALA A 213 11.57 -13.07 10.25
C ALA A 213 10.94 -11.67 10.25
N ALA A 214 10.27 -11.28 9.16
CA ALA A 214 9.59 -10.00 9.04
C ALA A 214 8.38 -9.91 9.99
N LEU A 215 7.60 -11.00 10.11
CA LEU A 215 6.43 -11.05 10.98
C LEU A 215 6.85 -10.94 12.46
N MET A 216 7.88 -11.67 12.87
CA MET A 216 8.41 -11.55 14.24
C MET A 216 8.95 -10.16 14.53
N ALA A 217 9.71 -9.58 13.60
CA ALA A 217 10.23 -8.22 13.75
C ALA A 217 9.13 -7.16 13.83
N THR A 218 8.05 -7.32 13.07
CA THR A 218 6.87 -6.44 13.10
C THR A 218 6.09 -6.59 14.40
N ALA A 219 5.84 -7.83 14.82
CA ALA A 219 5.11 -8.14 16.05
C ALA A 219 5.86 -7.63 17.28
N SER A 220 7.17 -7.89 17.37
CA SER A 220 8.01 -7.41 18.46
C SER A 220 7.98 -5.89 18.57
N LYS A 221 8.11 -5.18 17.44
CA LYS A 221 8.00 -3.72 17.42
C LYS A 221 6.62 -3.23 17.92
N ARG A 222 5.54 -3.95 17.62
CA ARG A 222 4.16 -3.57 17.99
C ARG A 222 3.70 -4.16 19.32
N GLY A 223 4.54 -4.96 19.98
CA GLY A 223 4.22 -5.62 21.24
C GLY A 223 3.13 -6.70 21.11
N SER A 224 3.00 -7.32 19.94
CA SER A 224 1.97 -8.32 19.62
C SER A 224 2.53 -9.75 19.47
N ASP A 225 3.78 -10.01 19.88
CA ASP A 225 4.43 -11.32 19.72
C ASP A 225 3.62 -12.46 20.31
N SER A 226 3.06 -12.28 21.51
CA SER A 226 2.33 -13.33 22.22
C SER A 226 1.03 -13.71 21.52
N ILE A 227 0.37 -12.79 20.83
CA ILE A 227 -0.93 -13.04 20.20
C ILE A 227 -0.80 -13.85 18.91
N LEU A 228 0.39 -13.85 18.27
CA LEU A 228 0.60 -14.60 17.04
C LEU A 228 0.43 -16.12 17.21
N GLN A 229 0.69 -16.64 18.41
CA GLN A 229 0.54 -18.08 18.71
C GLN A 229 -0.92 -18.50 18.72
N ASP A 230 -1.84 -17.59 19.01
CA ASP A 230 -3.29 -17.85 19.08
C ASP A 230 -4.01 -17.62 17.73
N TYR A 231 -3.28 -17.43 16.63
CA TYR A 231 -3.84 -17.05 15.33
C TYR A 231 -5.01 -17.93 14.87
N ARG A 232 -4.98 -19.25 15.13
CA ARG A 232 -6.06 -20.15 14.71
C ARG A 232 -7.37 -19.83 15.41
N ALA A 233 -7.33 -19.63 16.73
CA ALA A 233 -8.51 -19.24 17.50
C ALA A 233 -9.00 -17.85 17.07
N ILE A 234 -8.08 -16.92 16.79
CA ILE A 234 -8.39 -15.58 16.33
C ILE A 234 -9.05 -15.61 14.95
N VAL A 235 -8.46 -16.30 13.97
CA VAL A 235 -9.02 -16.40 12.62
C VAL A 235 -10.40 -17.06 12.65
N GLU A 236 -10.61 -18.07 13.49
CA GLU A 236 -11.92 -18.71 13.65
C GLU A 236 -12.94 -17.77 14.31
N ALA A 237 -12.56 -17.00 15.31
CA ALA A 237 -13.42 -15.99 15.92
C ALA A 237 -13.82 -14.91 14.91
N VAL A 238 -12.86 -14.44 14.10
CA VAL A 238 -13.09 -13.49 13.02
C VAL A 238 -14.02 -14.06 11.95
N ARG A 239 -13.80 -15.29 11.52
CA ARG A 239 -14.63 -16.01 10.54
C ARG A 239 -16.10 -16.06 10.99
N ASN A 240 -16.33 -16.27 12.26
CA ASN A 240 -17.66 -16.36 12.85
C ASN A 240 -18.27 -15.01 13.28
N SER A 241 -17.52 -13.92 13.16
CA SER A 241 -18.00 -12.58 13.52
C SER A 241 -18.97 -12.03 12.47
N GLU A 242 -20.22 -11.77 12.87
CA GLU A 242 -21.21 -11.12 12.00
C GLU A 242 -20.79 -9.71 11.56
N ILE A 243 -20.07 -8.99 12.43
CA ILE A 243 -19.57 -7.64 12.14
C ILE A 243 -18.57 -7.71 11.00
N MET A 244 -17.61 -8.64 11.07
CA MET A 244 -16.58 -8.80 10.04
C MET A 244 -17.18 -9.27 8.71
N ARG A 245 -18.13 -10.20 8.72
CA ARG A 245 -18.86 -10.64 7.53
C ARG A 245 -19.59 -9.48 6.88
N ARG A 246 -20.27 -8.64 7.66
CA ARG A 246 -20.95 -7.44 7.13
C ARG A 246 -19.98 -6.42 6.54
N GLN A 247 -18.83 -6.20 7.18
CA GLN A 247 -17.79 -5.31 6.65
C GLN A 247 -17.20 -5.86 5.35
N TRP A 248 -17.00 -7.18 5.26
CA TRP A 248 -16.57 -7.84 4.02
C TRP A 248 -17.61 -7.69 2.91
N ASP A 249 -18.88 -7.90 3.20
CA ASP A 249 -19.96 -7.73 2.22
C ASP A 249 -20.06 -6.29 1.71
N ASN A 250 -19.80 -5.30 2.54
CA ASN A 250 -19.72 -3.90 2.09
C ASN A 250 -18.49 -3.68 1.21
N TYR A 251 -17.33 -4.19 1.61
CA TYR A 251 -16.11 -4.11 0.80
C TYR A 251 -16.30 -4.72 -0.60
N ARG A 252 -16.94 -5.88 -0.69
CA ARG A 252 -17.24 -6.54 -1.98
C ARG A 252 -18.18 -5.74 -2.87
N LYS A 253 -19.07 -4.94 -2.28
CA LYS A 253 -19.98 -4.05 -3.05
C LYS A 253 -19.25 -2.82 -3.59
N ASP A 254 -18.26 -2.33 -2.83
CA ASP A 254 -17.50 -1.15 -3.21
C ASP A 254 -16.38 -1.45 -4.22
N PHE A 255 -15.93 -2.73 -4.29
CA PHE A 255 -14.81 -3.15 -5.12
C PHE A 255 -15.13 -4.40 -5.94
N ASP A 256 -15.36 -4.23 -7.24
CA ASP A 256 -15.72 -5.31 -8.18
C ASP A 256 -14.70 -6.46 -8.17
N TYR A 257 -13.42 -6.16 -8.01
CA TYR A 257 -12.36 -7.18 -7.95
C TYR A 257 -12.49 -8.14 -6.75
N ALA A 258 -13.21 -7.76 -5.70
CA ALA A 258 -13.49 -8.60 -4.54
C ALA A 258 -14.87 -9.28 -4.60
N SER A 259 -15.72 -8.93 -5.58
CA SER A 259 -17.15 -9.29 -5.60
C SER A 259 -17.44 -10.78 -5.55
N THR A 260 -16.58 -11.61 -6.14
CA THR A 260 -16.73 -13.07 -6.21
C THR A 260 -16.02 -13.83 -5.08
N ILE A 261 -15.25 -13.13 -4.23
CA ILE A 261 -14.43 -13.74 -3.19
C ILE A 261 -15.24 -13.81 -1.88
N SER A 262 -15.37 -14.97 -1.28
CA SER A 262 -16.04 -15.14 0.00
C SER A 262 -15.15 -14.67 1.16
N PHE A 263 -15.77 -14.36 2.31
CA PHE A 263 -15.01 -14.03 3.52
C PHE A 263 -14.20 -15.24 4.04
N ASP A 264 -14.74 -16.45 3.84
CA ASP A 264 -14.05 -17.66 4.23
C ASP A 264 -12.76 -17.88 3.44
N GLU A 265 -12.74 -17.59 2.13
CA GLU A 265 -11.52 -17.68 1.30
C GLU A 265 -10.40 -16.74 1.78
N VAL A 266 -10.73 -15.53 2.21
CA VAL A 266 -9.70 -14.61 2.72
C VAL A 266 -9.23 -14.99 4.12
N CYS A 267 -10.10 -15.57 4.96
CA CYS A 267 -9.70 -16.15 6.23
C CYS A 267 -8.81 -17.38 6.03
N ASP A 268 -9.12 -18.25 5.05
CA ASP A 268 -8.30 -19.41 4.70
C ASP A 268 -6.90 -19.01 4.21
N ALA A 269 -6.79 -17.93 3.45
CA ALA A 269 -5.49 -17.40 3.01
C ALA A 269 -4.62 -16.97 4.21
N VAL A 270 -5.22 -16.31 5.19
CA VAL A 270 -4.51 -15.94 6.43
C VAL A 270 -4.09 -17.20 7.21
N ALA A 271 -5.03 -18.11 7.45
CA ALA A 271 -4.77 -19.33 8.22
C ALA A 271 -3.67 -20.19 7.56
N SER A 272 -3.77 -20.45 6.26
CA SER A 272 -2.80 -21.30 5.55
C SER A 272 -1.41 -20.68 5.48
N THR A 273 -1.31 -19.35 5.37
CA THR A 273 -0.02 -18.66 5.41
C THR A 273 0.62 -18.81 6.80
N MET A 274 -0.14 -18.60 7.86
CA MET A 274 0.33 -18.79 9.23
C MET A 274 0.68 -20.24 9.54
N ASP A 275 -0.13 -21.19 9.07
CA ASP A 275 0.16 -22.64 9.20
C ASP A 275 1.49 -23.01 8.56
N THR A 276 1.78 -22.45 7.37
CA THR A 276 3.05 -22.69 6.68
C THR A 276 4.23 -22.17 7.48
N LEU A 277 4.11 -20.96 8.05
CA LEU A 277 5.16 -20.34 8.86
C LEU A 277 5.47 -21.14 10.13
N ILE A 278 4.44 -21.63 10.82
CA ILE A 278 4.60 -22.37 12.08
C ILE A 278 5.09 -23.81 11.84
N THR A 279 4.50 -24.51 10.88
CA THR A 279 4.86 -25.91 10.58
C THR A 279 6.33 -26.04 10.17
N ASN A 280 6.87 -25.04 9.51
CA ASN A 280 8.28 -25.02 9.07
C ASN A 280 9.22 -24.30 10.04
N ASN A 281 8.76 -23.95 11.23
CA ASN A 281 9.56 -23.25 12.27
C ASN A 281 10.20 -21.94 11.80
N PHE A 282 9.53 -21.18 10.95
CA PHE A 282 10.05 -19.89 10.45
C PHE A 282 9.89 -18.73 11.45
N PHE A 283 9.43 -19.02 12.68
CA PHE A 283 9.37 -18.09 13.80
C PHE A 283 10.58 -18.13 14.75
N ASN A 284 11.64 -18.87 14.43
CA ASN A 284 12.85 -19.01 15.25
C ASN A 284 13.98 -18.11 14.75
#